data_5eb50c3190f2dfb2b69fcd453f3c115e
#
_entry.id   5eb50c3190f2dfb2b69fcd453f3c115e
#
_cell.length_a   1.000
_cell.length_b   1.000
_cell.length_c   1.000
_cell.angle_alpha   90.00
_cell.angle_beta   90.00
_cell.angle_gamma   90.00
#
_symmetry.space_group_name_H-M   'P 1'
#
loop_
_entity.id
_entity.type
_entity.pdbx_description
1 polymer ?
#
loop_
_entity_poly.entity_id
_entity_poly.type
_entity_poly.pdbx_seq_one_letter_code
_entity_poly.pdbx_strand_id
1 'polypeptide(L)'
;MTPIEIKNQDILGILNKAEWFIDNHKLLEDHLHLNGSNVDYTKWVSEEYKTKVIEEGQAHEGYPVTATGFSIKPEQIKYKKFNEEIPKMYDEINQELMVYFGARHNALFHVYPPNGFLSWHNNANASSYNLIFTYNPTGDGYFAYHDWETNRTKKMYDKVGWSCKYGYFGNYKDAREKLVYHCAQTNVWRMTISYIYNAYDTDIGKEFQQQVINEIMSE
;
A
#
# COMPACT_ATOMS: atom_id res chain seq x y z
N MET A 1 -5.18 7.95 9.25
CA MET A 1 -5.10 6.49 8.96
C MET A 1 -5.53 5.72 10.18
N THR A 2 -6.45 4.78 10.03
CA THR A 2 -7.05 4.01 11.13
C THR A 2 -6.81 2.51 10.92
N PRO A 3 -6.18 1.80 11.87
CA PRO A 3 -6.04 0.36 11.79
C PRO A 3 -7.36 -0.33 12.10
N ILE A 4 -7.60 -1.45 11.44
CA ILE A 4 -8.74 -2.34 11.72
C ILE A 4 -8.26 -3.79 11.82
N GLU A 5 -8.97 -4.58 12.61
CA GLU A 5 -8.74 -6.01 12.74
C GLU A 5 -9.49 -6.77 11.63
N ILE A 6 -8.83 -7.69 10.97
CA ILE A 6 -9.47 -8.57 9.99
C ILE A 6 -10.00 -9.78 10.75
N LYS A 7 -11.31 -9.88 10.88
CA LYS A 7 -11.98 -11.02 11.54
C LYS A 7 -12.65 -11.95 10.54
N ASN A 8 -13.10 -11.40 9.42
CA ASN A 8 -13.81 -12.15 8.39
C ASN A 8 -12.91 -13.23 7.78
N GLN A 9 -13.32 -14.50 7.93
CA GLN A 9 -12.55 -15.66 7.53
C GLN A 9 -12.49 -15.84 6.01
N ASP A 10 -13.52 -15.40 5.28
CA ASP A 10 -13.53 -15.47 3.82
C ASP A 10 -12.49 -14.52 3.24
N ILE A 11 -12.43 -13.28 3.78
CA ILE A 11 -11.41 -12.30 3.41
C ILE A 11 -10.00 -12.82 3.73
N LEU A 12 -9.81 -13.37 4.93
CA LEU A 12 -8.52 -13.99 5.29
C LEU A 12 -8.17 -15.16 4.37
N GLY A 13 -9.14 -15.98 3.99
CA GLY A 13 -8.94 -17.08 3.05
C GLY A 13 -8.44 -16.61 1.68
N ILE A 14 -8.98 -15.48 1.17
CA ILE A 14 -8.53 -14.89 -0.09
C ILE A 14 -7.12 -14.26 0.09
N LEU A 15 -6.91 -13.51 1.17
CA LEU A 15 -5.62 -12.88 1.46
C LEU A 15 -4.51 -13.91 1.63
N ASN A 16 -4.77 -15.03 2.28
CA ASN A 16 -3.79 -16.12 2.47
C ASN A 16 -3.30 -16.72 1.16
N LYS A 17 -4.12 -16.71 0.09
CA LYS A 17 -3.64 -17.09 -1.24
C LYS A 17 -2.51 -16.17 -1.72
N ALA A 18 -2.54 -14.89 -1.35
CA ALA A 18 -1.52 -13.93 -1.74
C ALA A 18 -0.17 -14.15 -1.04
N GLU A 19 -0.12 -14.90 0.07
CA GLU A 19 1.14 -15.27 0.72
C GLU A 19 2.06 -16.05 -0.21
N TRP A 20 1.48 -16.72 -1.21
CA TRP A 20 2.22 -17.40 -2.28
C TRP A 20 3.32 -16.50 -2.89
N PHE A 21 3.07 -15.18 -3.04
CA PHE A 21 4.07 -14.26 -3.59
C PHE A 21 5.28 -14.08 -2.67
N ILE A 22 5.08 -14.13 -1.37
CA ILE A 22 6.17 -14.05 -0.38
C ILE A 22 6.92 -15.38 -0.32
N ASP A 23 6.21 -16.50 -0.33
CA ASP A 23 6.81 -17.84 -0.29
C ASP A 23 7.62 -18.15 -1.56
N ASN A 24 7.19 -17.59 -2.69
CA ASN A 24 7.83 -17.74 -3.99
C ASN A 24 8.63 -16.50 -4.43
N HIS A 25 9.09 -15.69 -3.48
CA HIS A 25 9.82 -14.44 -3.76
C HIS A 25 11.03 -14.62 -4.69
N LYS A 26 11.66 -15.80 -4.71
CA LYS A 26 12.77 -16.10 -5.63
C LYS A 26 12.38 -15.98 -7.09
N LEU A 27 11.12 -16.30 -7.44
CA LEU A 27 10.60 -16.10 -8.79
C LEU A 27 10.49 -14.61 -9.14
N LEU A 28 10.44 -13.77 -8.11
CA LEU A 28 10.28 -12.32 -8.24
C LEU A 28 11.64 -11.60 -8.20
N GLU A 29 12.67 -12.20 -7.63
CA GLU A 29 14.01 -11.58 -7.47
C GLU A 29 14.64 -11.17 -8.80
N ASP A 30 14.48 -11.96 -9.85
CA ASP A 30 15.00 -11.64 -11.18
C ASP A 30 14.41 -10.34 -11.76
N HIS A 31 13.29 -9.90 -11.24
CA HIS A 31 12.58 -8.67 -11.63
C HIS A 31 12.94 -7.46 -10.76
N LEU A 32 13.57 -7.69 -9.60
CA LEU A 32 13.98 -6.65 -8.66
C LEU A 32 15.20 -5.85 -9.14
N HIS A 33 16.04 -6.41 -9.97
CA HIS A 33 17.31 -5.81 -10.41
C HIS A 33 17.17 -4.48 -11.14
N LEU A 34 15.94 -4.03 -11.34
CA LEU A 34 15.63 -2.99 -12.28
C LEU A 34 15.31 -1.64 -11.65
N ASN A 35 15.03 -1.62 -10.34
CA ASN A 35 14.62 -0.42 -9.63
C ASN A 35 15.54 -0.04 -8.46
N GLY A 36 16.83 -0.35 -8.53
CA GLY A 36 17.81 0.16 -7.57
C GLY A 36 17.89 -0.63 -6.27
N SER A 37 18.26 -1.90 -6.34
CA SER A 37 18.49 -2.79 -5.18
C SER A 37 19.56 -2.31 -4.17
N ASN A 38 20.25 -1.20 -4.43
CA ASN A 38 21.31 -0.63 -3.59
C ASN A 38 21.03 0.82 -3.18
N VAL A 39 19.78 1.25 -3.18
CA VAL A 39 19.43 2.61 -2.73
C VAL A 39 19.43 2.63 -1.21
N ASP A 40 20.19 3.52 -0.64
CA ASP A 40 20.09 3.82 0.81
C ASP A 40 18.72 4.42 1.11
N TYR A 41 17.84 3.59 1.66
CA TYR A 41 16.48 3.99 1.99
C TYR A 41 16.40 5.01 3.13
N THR A 42 17.42 5.06 4.00
CA THR A 42 17.38 5.87 5.23
C THR A 42 17.12 7.34 4.95
N LYS A 43 17.71 7.86 3.89
CA LYS A 43 17.48 9.22 3.40
C LYS A 43 16.01 9.43 3.00
N TRP A 44 15.42 8.49 2.28
CA TRP A 44 14.12 8.65 1.62
C TRP A 44 12.91 8.46 2.52
N VAL A 45 13.13 7.84 3.68
CA VAL A 45 12.12 7.67 4.74
C VAL A 45 12.41 8.55 5.96
N SER A 46 13.42 9.45 5.86
CA SER A 46 13.83 10.35 6.94
C SER A 46 12.83 11.48 7.19
N GLU A 47 12.91 12.07 8.38
CA GLU A 47 12.15 13.28 8.73
C GLU A 47 12.57 14.48 7.87
N GLU A 48 13.87 14.58 7.56
CA GLU A 48 14.40 15.63 6.71
C GLU A 48 13.77 15.57 5.31
N TYR A 49 13.74 14.38 4.70
CA TYR A 49 13.13 14.22 3.38
C TYR A 49 11.62 14.45 3.41
N LYS A 50 10.93 14.02 4.47
CA LYS A 50 9.51 14.34 4.68
C LYS A 50 9.27 15.84 4.67
N THR A 51 10.05 16.59 5.46
CA THR A 51 9.92 18.06 5.55
C THR A 51 10.13 18.70 4.18
N LYS A 52 11.15 18.26 3.45
CA LYS A 52 11.39 18.71 2.08
C LYS A 52 10.19 18.49 1.16
N VAL A 53 9.62 17.29 1.16
CA VAL A 53 8.45 16.95 0.31
C VAL A 53 7.22 17.79 0.68
N ILE A 54 7.02 18.08 1.98
CA ILE A 54 5.91 18.90 2.45
C ILE A 54 6.07 20.36 2.08
N GLU A 55 7.28 20.92 2.16
CA GLU A 55 7.58 22.35 1.94
C GLU A 55 7.78 22.67 0.46
N GLU A 56 8.54 21.86 -0.25
CA GLU A 56 8.93 22.12 -1.64
C GLU A 56 8.02 21.42 -2.67
N GLY A 57 7.15 20.52 -2.20
CA GLY A 57 6.35 19.62 -3.06
C GLY A 57 7.13 18.38 -3.45
N GLN A 58 6.46 17.49 -4.18
CA GLN A 58 7.04 16.25 -4.67
C GLN A 58 7.38 16.34 -6.18
N ALA A 59 8.46 15.67 -6.57
CA ALA A 59 8.92 15.71 -7.96
C ALA A 59 8.00 14.96 -8.93
N HIS A 60 7.23 13.98 -8.42
CA HIS A 60 6.30 13.18 -9.21
C HIS A 60 4.92 13.20 -8.56
N GLU A 61 3.93 13.63 -9.32
CA GLU A 61 2.55 13.66 -8.83
C GLU A 61 2.01 12.24 -8.62
N GLY A 62 1.56 11.97 -7.39
CA GLY A 62 0.90 10.72 -7.03
C GLY A 62 1.79 9.49 -6.88
N TYR A 63 3.12 9.65 -7.01
CA TYR A 63 4.06 8.53 -6.93
C TYR A 63 5.27 8.89 -6.06
N PRO A 64 5.85 7.91 -5.35
CA PRO A 64 7.13 8.14 -4.68
C PRO A 64 8.24 8.43 -5.70
N VAL A 65 9.14 9.34 -5.37
CA VAL A 65 10.32 9.65 -6.21
C VAL A 65 11.21 8.42 -6.39
N THR A 66 11.30 7.60 -5.36
CA THR A 66 12.04 6.34 -5.38
C THR A 66 11.39 5.30 -4.50
N ALA A 67 11.59 4.06 -4.87
CA ALA A 67 11.09 2.89 -4.17
C ALA A 67 12.02 1.70 -4.43
N THR A 68 12.09 0.79 -3.46
CA THR A 68 12.67 -0.55 -3.67
C THR A 68 11.59 -1.58 -3.41
N GLY A 69 11.17 -2.23 -4.47
CA GLY A 69 10.07 -3.18 -4.52
C GLY A 69 9.50 -3.22 -5.93
N PHE A 70 8.51 -4.04 -6.15
CA PHE A 70 7.91 -4.19 -7.47
C PHE A 70 6.42 -4.46 -7.38
N SER A 71 5.72 -3.95 -8.36
CA SER A 71 4.31 -4.27 -8.57
C SER A 71 4.19 -5.62 -9.27
N ILE A 72 3.27 -6.45 -8.78
CA ILE A 72 2.92 -7.70 -9.44
C ILE A 72 1.69 -7.55 -10.36
N LYS A 73 1.21 -6.34 -10.56
CA LYS A 73 0.12 -6.03 -11.50
C LYS A 73 0.62 -6.23 -12.94
N PRO A 74 -0.04 -7.07 -13.75
CA PRO A 74 0.44 -7.44 -15.09
C PRO A 74 0.73 -6.26 -16.00
N GLU A 75 -0.08 -5.21 -15.95
CA GLU A 75 0.09 -3.99 -16.74
C GLU A 75 1.33 -3.16 -16.34
N GLN A 76 1.87 -3.38 -15.16
CA GLN A 76 3.07 -2.68 -14.64
C GLN A 76 4.35 -3.49 -14.81
N ILE A 77 4.22 -4.73 -15.25
CA ILE A 77 5.35 -5.64 -15.46
C ILE A 77 5.93 -5.39 -16.86
N LYS A 78 7.14 -4.85 -16.91
CA LYS A 78 7.82 -4.47 -18.17
C LYS A 78 8.45 -5.63 -18.93
N TYR A 79 8.49 -6.84 -18.41
CA TYR A 79 9.28 -7.94 -18.96
C TYR A 79 8.45 -9.12 -19.43
N LYS A 80 8.67 -9.53 -20.68
CA LYS A 80 7.95 -10.61 -21.37
C LYS A 80 8.28 -12.04 -20.93
N LYS A 81 9.25 -12.22 -20.02
CA LYS A 81 9.62 -13.55 -19.48
C LYS A 81 9.16 -13.69 -18.03
N PHE A 82 7.90 -13.47 -17.81
CA PHE A 82 7.28 -13.70 -16.51
C PHE A 82 6.89 -15.18 -16.41
N ASN A 83 7.04 -15.73 -15.21
CA ASN A 83 6.38 -17.00 -14.88
C ASN A 83 4.87 -16.78 -15.00
N GLU A 84 4.20 -17.56 -15.84
CA GLU A 84 2.76 -17.43 -16.12
C GLU A 84 1.88 -17.64 -14.88
N GLU A 85 2.42 -18.24 -13.81
CA GLU A 85 1.71 -18.40 -12.54
C GLU A 85 1.47 -17.06 -11.83
N ILE A 86 2.37 -16.08 -11.98
CA ILE A 86 2.26 -14.79 -11.29
C ILE A 86 1.03 -14.01 -11.74
N PRO A 87 0.83 -13.70 -13.05
CA PRO A 87 -0.37 -13.02 -13.47
C PRO A 87 -1.65 -13.81 -13.16
N LYS A 88 -1.62 -15.13 -13.26
CA LYS A 88 -2.77 -15.97 -12.91
C LYS A 88 -3.16 -15.84 -11.43
N MET A 89 -2.19 -15.94 -10.53
CA MET A 89 -2.42 -15.76 -9.10
C MET A 89 -2.88 -14.33 -8.76
N TYR A 90 -2.28 -13.33 -9.43
CA TYR A 90 -2.71 -11.95 -9.27
C TYR A 90 -4.17 -11.78 -9.69
N ASP A 91 -4.55 -12.24 -10.88
CA ASP A 91 -5.90 -12.07 -11.41
C ASP A 91 -6.95 -12.75 -10.52
N GLU A 92 -6.68 -13.99 -10.06
CA GLU A 92 -7.57 -14.71 -9.17
C GLU A 92 -7.82 -13.93 -7.89
N ILE A 93 -6.76 -13.56 -7.17
CA ILE A 93 -6.87 -12.86 -5.88
C ILE A 93 -7.50 -11.47 -6.05
N ASN A 94 -7.04 -10.74 -7.07
CA ASN A 94 -7.53 -9.40 -7.31
C ASN A 94 -9.02 -9.37 -7.69
N GLN A 95 -9.47 -10.30 -8.52
CA GLN A 95 -10.88 -10.40 -8.88
C GLN A 95 -11.76 -10.73 -7.66
N GLU A 96 -11.37 -11.71 -6.84
CA GLU A 96 -12.11 -12.06 -5.64
C GLU A 96 -12.22 -10.85 -4.69
N LEU A 97 -11.12 -10.18 -4.37
CA LEU A 97 -11.13 -9.02 -3.47
C LEU A 97 -11.85 -7.81 -4.05
N MET A 98 -11.69 -7.53 -5.36
CA MET A 98 -12.41 -6.44 -6.02
C MET A 98 -13.92 -6.63 -5.95
N VAL A 99 -14.40 -7.85 -6.22
CA VAL A 99 -15.83 -8.18 -6.15
C VAL A 99 -16.32 -8.14 -4.70
N TYR A 100 -15.57 -8.72 -3.78
CA TYR A 100 -15.93 -8.79 -2.37
C TYR A 100 -16.14 -7.40 -1.77
N PHE A 101 -15.22 -6.48 -2.05
CA PHE A 101 -15.29 -5.13 -1.50
C PHE A 101 -16.12 -4.16 -2.35
N GLY A 102 -16.55 -4.53 -3.54
CA GLY A 102 -17.12 -3.57 -4.49
C GLY A 102 -16.16 -2.43 -4.82
N ALA A 103 -14.85 -2.71 -4.81
CA ALA A 103 -13.83 -1.69 -4.99
C ALA A 103 -13.80 -1.17 -6.43
N ARG A 104 -13.52 0.11 -6.57
CA ARG A 104 -13.41 0.75 -7.88
C ARG A 104 -12.14 0.32 -8.63
N HIS A 105 -11.05 0.15 -7.90
CA HIS A 105 -9.74 -0.04 -8.47
C HIS A 105 -8.77 -0.65 -7.45
N ASN A 106 -7.91 -1.55 -7.91
CA ASN A 106 -6.71 -1.94 -7.16
C ASN A 106 -5.63 -0.88 -7.36
N ALA A 107 -5.34 -0.11 -6.33
CA ALA A 107 -4.34 0.95 -6.39
C ALA A 107 -2.91 0.40 -6.34
N LEU A 108 -2.70 -0.62 -5.52
CA LEU A 108 -1.37 -1.18 -5.27
C LEU A 108 -1.47 -2.67 -5.00
N PHE A 109 -0.62 -3.44 -5.68
CA PHE A 109 -0.30 -4.80 -5.33
C PHE A 109 1.22 -4.96 -5.43
N HIS A 110 1.90 -4.73 -4.32
CA HIS A 110 3.33 -4.46 -4.29
C HIS A 110 4.04 -5.37 -3.30
N VAL A 111 5.14 -5.96 -3.74
CA VAL A 111 6.03 -6.80 -2.92
C VAL A 111 7.34 -6.05 -2.68
N TYR A 112 7.76 -6.02 -1.44
CA TYR A 112 9.00 -5.38 -0.98
C TYR A 112 10.00 -6.46 -0.56
N PRO A 113 11.25 -6.41 -1.03
CA PRO A 113 12.34 -7.24 -0.49
C PRO A 113 12.81 -6.72 0.87
N PRO A 114 13.73 -7.41 1.54
CA PRO A 114 14.44 -6.84 2.69
C PRO A 114 15.07 -5.49 2.34
N ASN A 115 14.94 -4.51 3.24
CA ASN A 115 15.25 -3.09 3.03
C ASN A 115 14.42 -2.40 1.96
N GLY A 116 13.30 -3.02 1.55
CA GLY A 116 12.34 -2.43 0.62
C GLY A 116 11.61 -1.23 1.24
N PHE A 117 11.28 -0.25 0.40
CA PHE A 117 10.64 0.98 0.84
C PHE A 117 9.86 1.69 -0.27
N LEU A 118 8.97 2.58 0.14
CA LEU A 118 8.45 3.69 -0.66
C LEU A 118 8.88 5.00 0.00
N SER A 119 9.48 5.92 -0.75
CA SER A 119 9.86 7.24 -0.23
C SER A 119 8.63 8.05 0.19
N TRP A 120 8.83 9.07 1.04
CA TRP A 120 7.77 10.02 1.37
C TRP A 120 7.14 10.64 0.13
N HIS A 121 5.83 10.57 0.04
CA HIS A 121 5.01 11.14 -1.04
C HIS A 121 3.57 11.33 -0.57
N ASN A 122 2.76 12.00 -1.37
CA ASN A 122 1.30 12.00 -1.28
C ASN A 122 0.72 11.50 -2.61
N ASN A 123 -0.59 11.24 -2.64
CA ASN A 123 -1.26 10.74 -3.84
C ASN A 123 -1.66 11.83 -4.84
N ALA A 124 -1.18 13.07 -4.65
CA ALA A 124 -1.44 14.22 -5.52
C ALA A 124 -2.94 14.39 -5.86
N ASN A 125 -3.30 14.20 -7.13
CA ASN A 125 -4.69 14.31 -7.61
C ASN A 125 -5.47 12.98 -7.54
N ALA A 126 -4.86 11.89 -7.07
CA ALA A 126 -5.49 10.59 -6.93
C ALA A 126 -6.18 10.42 -5.57
N SER A 127 -7.01 11.41 -5.20
CA SER A 127 -7.77 11.37 -3.96
C SER A 127 -8.75 10.22 -3.94
N SER A 128 -8.81 9.51 -2.84
CA SER A 128 -9.72 8.39 -2.68
C SER A 128 -9.79 7.89 -1.24
N TYR A 129 -10.87 7.18 -0.94
CA TYR A 129 -10.89 6.28 0.21
C TYR A 129 -10.07 5.04 -0.10
N ASN A 130 -9.09 4.76 0.76
CA ASN A 130 -8.17 3.64 0.60
C ASN A 130 -8.39 2.60 1.69
N LEU A 131 -8.36 1.34 1.29
CA LEU A 131 -8.26 0.17 2.14
C LEU A 131 -6.91 -0.48 1.83
N ILE A 132 -6.09 -0.68 2.84
CA ILE A 132 -4.72 -1.15 2.67
C ILE A 132 -4.49 -2.38 3.53
N PHE A 133 -4.31 -3.52 2.88
CA PHE A 133 -3.86 -4.76 3.51
C PHE A 133 -2.34 -4.84 3.46
N THR A 134 -1.76 -5.32 4.53
CA THR A 134 -0.31 -5.54 4.63
C THR A 134 -0.04 -6.91 5.20
N TYR A 135 0.77 -7.71 4.51
CA TYR A 135 1.33 -8.95 5.01
C TYR A 135 2.79 -8.77 5.37
N ASN A 136 3.14 -9.18 6.58
CA ASN A 136 4.51 -9.19 7.05
C ASN A 136 4.76 -10.45 7.89
N PRO A 137 5.66 -11.35 7.50
CA PRO A 137 5.84 -12.62 8.19
C PRO A 137 6.45 -12.49 9.59
N THR A 138 7.11 -11.39 9.90
CA THR A 138 7.78 -11.17 11.19
C THR A 138 7.30 -9.93 11.93
N GLY A 139 6.59 -9.03 11.26
CA GLY A 139 6.21 -7.72 11.79
C GLY A 139 7.31 -6.65 11.69
N ASP A 140 8.47 -6.97 11.10
CA ASP A 140 9.58 -6.02 11.00
C ASP A 140 9.42 -5.10 9.78
N GLY A 141 8.62 -4.09 9.95
CA GLY A 141 8.30 -3.07 8.97
C GLY A 141 7.31 -2.05 9.51
N TYR A 142 7.04 -1.03 8.72
CA TYR A 142 6.06 -0.01 9.10
C TYR A 142 5.49 0.73 7.88
N PHE A 143 4.33 1.31 8.10
CA PHE A 143 3.77 2.42 7.34
C PHE A 143 3.85 3.68 8.19
N ALA A 144 4.35 4.78 7.66
CA ALA A 144 4.41 6.05 8.37
C ALA A 144 3.64 7.13 7.61
N TYR A 145 3.04 8.06 8.35
CA TYR A 145 2.36 9.21 7.77
C TYR A 145 2.56 10.47 8.61
N HIS A 146 2.45 11.63 7.97
CA HIS A 146 2.45 12.92 8.64
C HIS A 146 1.09 13.17 9.28
N ASP A 147 1.07 13.40 10.57
CA ASP A 147 -0.12 13.78 11.33
C ASP A 147 -0.18 15.29 11.48
N TRP A 148 -1.12 15.90 10.81
CA TRP A 148 -1.28 17.35 10.80
C TRP A 148 -1.72 17.94 12.14
N GLU A 149 -2.44 17.18 12.98
CA GLU A 149 -2.89 17.66 14.30
C GLU A 149 -1.70 17.85 15.24
N THR A 150 -0.78 16.91 15.24
CA THR A 150 0.40 16.93 16.10
C THR A 150 1.65 17.46 15.43
N ASN A 151 1.60 17.68 14.12
CA ASN A 151 2.74 18.03 13.25
C ASN A 151 3.92 17.04 13.39
N ARG A 152 3.63 15.75 13.55
CA ARG A 152 4.61 14.69 13.77
C ARG A 152 4.40 13.53 12.82
N THR A 153 5.43 12.73 12.65
CA THR A 153 5.30 11.43 12.01
C THR A 153 4.66 10.43 12.95
N LYS A 154 3.59 9.80 12.50
CA LYS A 154 3.01 8.61 13.13
C LYS A 154 3.47 7.37 12.38
N LYS A 155 4.05 6.41 13.09
CA LYS A 155 4.42 5.09 12.57
C LYS A 155 3.40 4.06 13.00
N MET A 156 2.89 3.32 12.04
CA MET A 156 2.06 2.13 12.25
C MET A 156 2.95 0.93 11.91
N TYR A 157 3.46 0.28 12.97
CA TYR A 157 4.28 -0.92 12.81
C TYR A 157 3.43 -2.07 12.30
N ASP A 158 4.02 -2.88 11.43
CA ASP A 158 3.36 -4.06 10.90
C ASP A 158 3.13 -5.08 12.04
N LYS A 159 2.09 -5.90 11.88
CA LYS A 159 1.89 -7.07 12.72
C LYS A 159 2.41 -8.30 11.99
N VAL A 160 2.67 -9.39 12.71
CA VAL A 160 2.93 -10.69 12.11
C VAL A 160 1.64 -11.16 11.40
N GLY A 161 1.77 -11.58 10.14
CA GLY A 161 0.65 -11.95 9.31
C GLY A 161 -0.04 -10.74 8.67
N TRP A 162 -1.33 -10.88 8.38
CA TRP A 162 -2.15 -9.85 7.76
C TRP A 162 -2.59 -8.77 8.74
N SER A 163 -2.55 -7.55 8.28
CA SER A 163 -3.11 -6.38 8.96
C SER A 163 -3.82 -5.48 7.95
N CYS A 164 -4.77 -4.69 8.43
CA CYS A 164 -5.52 -3.77 7.60
C CYS A 164 -5.56 -2.37 8.20
N LYS A 165 -5.58 -1.36 7.33
CA LYS A 165 -5.81 0.04 7.68
C LYS A 165 -6.57 0.75 6.58
N TYR A 166 -7.28 1.79 6.93
CA TYR A 166 -8.05 2.59 6.00
C TYR A 166 -7.89 4.09 6.24
N GLY A 167 -8.25 4.87 5.25
CA GLY A 167 -8.31 6.32 5.35
C GLY A 167 -8.61 6.99 4.02
N TYR A 168 -8.99 8.27 4.10
CA TYR A 168 -9.11 9.11 2.92
C TYR A 168 -7.77 9.76 2.62
N PHE A 169 -7.30 9.59 1.38
CA PHE A 169 -6.11 10.25 0.86
C PHE A 169 -6.56 11.44 0.01
N GLY A 170 -6.37 12.64 0.54
CA GLY A 170 -6.79 13.88 -0.09
C GLY A 170 -5.98 14.27 -1.32
N ASN A 171 -6.40 15.32 -2.02
CA ASN A 171 -5.71 15.91 -3.15
C ASN A 171 -5.40 17.40 -2.91
N TYR A 172 -4.71 18.04 -3.85
CA TYR A 172 -4.31 19.45 -3.74
C TYR A 172 -5.47 20.46 -3.71
N LYS A 173 -6.70 20.03 -4.04
CA LYS A 173 -7.89 20.87 -3.94
C LYS A 173 -8.57 20.78 -2.59
N ASP A 174 -8.21 19.77 -1.81
CA ASP A 174 -8.69 19.61 -0.45
C ASP A 174 -7.93 20.54 0.50
N ALA A 175 -8.45 20.69 1.72
CA ALA A 175 -7.68 21.31 2.79
C ALA A 175 -6.38 20.52 3.03
N ARG A 176 -5.29 21.23 3.33
CA ARG A 176 -3.95 20.68 3.48
C ARG A 176 -3.91 19.48 4.44
N GLU A 177 -4.72 19.53 5.48
CA GLU A 177 -4.83 18.51 6.52
C GLU A 177 -5.39 17.17 6.01
N LYS A 178 -5.99 17.17 4.82
CA LYS A 178 -6.47 15.95 4.15
C LYS A 178 -5.40 15.26 3.30
N LEU A 179 -4.29 15.95 3.01
CA LEU A 179 -3.18 15.38 2.26
C LEU A 179 -2.41 14.40 3.15
N VAL A 180 -2.43 13.13 2.79
CA VAL A 180 -1.69 12.08 3.49
C VAL A 180 -0.31 11.93 2.89
N TYR A 181 0.67 12.65 3.44
CA TYR A 181 2.07 12.37 3.17
C TYR A 181 2.46 11.10 3.91
N HIS A 182 3.02 10.14 3.20
CA HIS A 182 3.29 8.82 3.76
C HIS A 182 4.51 8.16 3.13
N CYS A 183 5.06 7.18 3.84
CA CYS A 183 6.11 6.29 3.36
C CYS A 183 5.92 4.89 3.96
N ALA A 184 6.66 3.93 3.46
CA ALA A 184 6.70 2.58 4.01
C ALA A 184 8.13 2.02 3.94
N GLN A 185 8.48 1.14 4.89
CA GLN A 185 9.78 0.47 4.92
C GLN A 185 9.64 -0.89 5.60
N THR A 186 10.47 -1.84 5.19
CA THR A 186 10.53 -3.18 5.78
C THR A 186 11.97 -3.71 5.77
N ASN A 187 12.31 -4.55 6.76
CA ASN A 187 13.59 -5.27 6.81
C ASN A 187 13.46 -6.72 6.33
N VAL A 188 12.25 -7.14 6.00
CA VAL A 188 11.93 -8.49 5.54
C VAL A 188 11.05 -8.43 4.29
N TRP A 189 10.81 -9.56 3.65
CA TRP A 189 9.81 -9.65 2.60
C TRP A 189 8.44 -9.23 3.14
N ARG A 190 7.80 -8.32 2.43
CA ARG A 190 6.54 -7.68 2.82
C ARG A 190 5.67 -7.47 1.60
N MET A 191 4.37 -7.51 1.76
CA MET A 191 3.44 -7.23 0.69
C MET A 191 2.40 -6.20 1.12
N THR A 192 1.98 -5.35 0.19
CA THR A 192 0.86 -4.43 0.36
C THR A 192 -0.11 -4.56 -0.78
N ILE A 193 -1.39 -4.74 -0.46
CA ILE A 193 -2.51 -4.72 -1.41
C ILE A 193 -3.41 -3.56 -1.00
N SER A 194 -3.73 -2.66 -1.95
CA SER A 194 -4.57 -1.50 -1.67
C SER A 194 -5.70 -1.38 -2.67
N TYR A 195 -6.89 -1.16 -2.16
CA TYR A 195 -8.10 -0.90 -2.93
C TYR A 195 -8.61 0.50 -2.67
N ILE A 196 -9.12 1.13 -3.72
CA ILE A 196 -9.73 2.45 -3.65
C ILE A 196 -11.20 2.39 -4.02
N TYR A 197 -11.99 3.23 -3.37
CA TYR A 197 -13.43 3.32 -3.53
C TYR A 197 -13.82 4.61 -4.23
N ASN A 198 -14.42 5.53 -3.50
CA ASN A 198 -14.84 6.81 -4.05
C ASN A 198 -13.65 7.77 -4.21
N ALA A 199 -13.67 8.55 -5.30
CA ALA A 199 -12.61 9.48 -5.64
C ALA A 199 -12.61 10.78 -4.81
N TYR A 200 -13.69 11.07 -4.09
CA TYR A 200 -13.85 12.35 -3.38
C TYR A 200 -14.38 12.11 -1.96
N ASP A 201 -14.12 13.06 -1.06
CA ASP A 201 -14.66 13.07 0.29
C ASP A 201 -16.15 13.40 0.26
N THR A 202 -16.98 12.37 0.14
CA THR A 202 -18.43 12.46 0.07
C THR A 202 -19.07 11.59 1.17
N ASP A 203 -20.28 11.93 1.59
CA ASP A 203 -20.98 11.14 2.61
C ASP A 203 -21.27 9.72 2.11
N ILE A 204 -21.64 9.56 0.84
CA ILE A 204 -21.83 8.23 0.23
C ILE A 204 -20.50 7.43 0.24
N GLY A 205 -19.37 8.07 -0.03
CA GLY A 205 -18.07 7.42 0.04
C GLY A 205 -17.72 6.98 1.46
N LYS A 206 -18.06 7.79 2.47
CA LYS A 206 -17.86 7.43 3.89
C LYS A 206 -18.75 6.26 4.31
N GLU A 207 -20.02 6.30 3.94
CA GLU A 207 -20.97 5.22 4.24
C GLU A 207 -20.50 3.91 3.60
N PHE A 208 -20.10 3.93 2.34
CA PHE A 208 -19.61 2.75 1.66
C PHE A 208 -18.31 2.22 2.29
N GLN A 209 -17.37 3.09 2.62
CA GLN A 209 -16.18 2.67 3.35
C GLN A 209 -16.53 2.03 4.69
N GLN A 210 -17.51 2.59 5.43
CA GLN A 210 -17.93 2.03 6.71
C GLN A 210 -18.56 0.64 6.54
N GLN A 211 -19.35 0.42 5.50
CA GLN A 211 -19.90 -0.90 5.19
C GLN A 211 -18.80 -1.93 4.95
N VAL A 212 -17.79 -1.58 4.17
CA VAL A 212 -16.62 -2.45 3.92
C VAL A 212 -15.82 -2.73 5.20
N ILE A 213 -15.64 -1.73 6.06
CA ILE A 213 -14.98 -1.90 7.36
C ILE A 213 -15.77 -2.89 8.24
N ASN A 214 -17.08 -2.74 8.29
CA ASN A 214 -17.95 -3.63 9.06
C ASN A 214 -17.85 -5.07 8.55
N GLU A 215 -17.77 -5.26 7.22
CA GLU A 215 -17.59 -6.55 6.59
C GLU A 215 -16.23 -7.20 6.95
N ILE A 216 -15.16 -6.44 6.94
CA ILE A 216 -13.82 -6.92 7.33
C ILE A 216 -13.79 -7.36 8.80
N MET A 217 -14.55 -6.67 9.66
CA MET A 217 -14.61 -6.91 11.10
C MET A 217 -15.70 -7.91 11.51
N SER A 218 -16.54 -8.40 10.58
CA SER A 218 -17.57 -9.41 10.87
C SER A 218 -16.93 -10.76 11.18
N GLU A 219 -17.59 -11.55 12.03
CA GLU A 219 -17.20 -12.92 12.38
C GLU A 219 -17.84 -13.94 11.42
#